data_cb10ec959817127f9bee55c966a164bc
#
_entry.id   cb10ec959817127f9bee55c966a164bc
#
_cell.length_a   1.000
_cell.length_b   1.000
_cell.length_c   1.000
_cell.angle_alpha   90.00
_cell.angle_beta   90.00
_cell.angle_gamma   90.00
#
_symmetry.space_group_name_H-M   'P 1'
#
loop_
_entity.id
_entity.type
_entity.pdbx_description
1 polymer ?
#
loop_
_entity_poly.entity_id
_entity_poly.type
_entity_poly.pdbx_seq_one_letter_code
_entity_poly.pdbx_strand_id
1 'polypeptide(L)'
;ARTNRGPISIEEEVERLRPFIASFHSTEWNEKTGKPLLSVNTWRPEVVNKILPLGVDLLNDIGALHSNDNAKLCADHGTALLIMHSVGLPKEPHLGEKYEDIVAEVNGFFEEKISVSESAGLHREQIVLDPGIDFAKDRQDNLLLLKHLNALTIHERPLLVPVSRKTVMGEV
;
A
#
# COMPACT_ATOMS: atom_id res chain seq x y z
N ALA A 1 3.76 -8.33 4.83
CA ALA A 1 3.13 -8.95 6.03
C ALA A 1 2.71 -10.37 5.69
N ARG A 2 3.09 -11.36 6.53
CA ARG A 2 2.65 -12.76 6.33
C ARG A 2 1.26 -12.90 6.93
N THR A 3 0.29 -13.30 6.12
CA THR A 3 -1.12 -13.48 6.52
C THR A 3 -1.34 -14.58 7.56
N ASN A 4 -0.42 -15.53 7.65
CA ASN A 4 -0.51 -16.71 8.53
C ASN A 4 0.13 -16.52 9.93
N ARG A 5 0.53 -15.31 10.30
CA ARG A 5 1.00 -14.99 11.66
C ARG A 5 0.01 -14.07 12.36
N GLY A 6 -0.23 -14.34 13.63
CA GLY A 6 -1.05 -13.48 14.48
C GLY A 6 -0.56 -12.02 14.53
N PRO A 7 -1.41 -11.10 15.00
CA PRO A 7 -1.02 -9.71 15.20
C PRO A 7 0.11 -9.62 16.23
N ILE A 8 1.04 -8.69 15.99
CA ILE A 8 2.08 -8.30 16.96
C ILE A 8 1.69 -6.98 17.60
N SER A 9 2.26 -6.64 18.75
CA SER A 9 2.02 -5.34 19.38
C SER A 9 2.57 -4.19 18.53
N ILE A 10 2.09 -2.97 18.78
CA ILE A 10 2.58 -1.76 18.12
C ILE A 10 4.07 -1.56 18.43
N GLU A 11 4.45 -1.74 19.69
CA GLU A 11 5.82 -1.61 20.16
C GLU A 11 6.75 -2.59 19.45
N GLU A 12 6.34 -3.85 19.35
CA GLU A 12 7.13 -4.89 18.66
C GLU A 12 7.28 -4.58 17.17
N GLU A 13 6.25 -4.06 16.49
CA GLU A 13 6.36 -3.69 15.07
C GLU A 13 7.33 -2.53 14.88
N VAL A 14 7.24 -1.50 15.72
CA VAL A 14 8.14 -0.35 15.69
C VAL A 14 9.58 -0.78 15.97
N GLU A 15 9.82 -1.62 16.98
CA GLU A 15 11.16 -2.12 17.33
C GLU A 15 11.79 -2.95 16.22
N ARG A 16 10.99 -3.65 15.43
CA ARG A 16 11.48 -4.40 14.25
C ARG A 16 11.84 -3.49 13.08
N LEU A 17 11.09 -2.40 12.87
CA LEU A 17 11.29 -1.47 11.77
C LEU A 17 12.44 -0.48 12.02
N ARG A 18 12.54 0.05 13.22
CA ARG A 18 13.50 1.11 13.59
C ARG A 18 14.95 0.78 13.26
N PRO A 19 15.53 -0.39 13.63
CA PRO A 19 16.91 -0.70 13.32
C PRO A 19 17.19 -0.77 11.81
N PHE A 20 16.22 -1.28 11.05
CA PHE A 20 16.34 -1.35 9.59
C PHE A 20 16.36 0.05 8.98
N ILE A 21 15.43 0.93 9.38
CA ILE A 21 15.38 2.31 8.90
C ILE A 21 16.69 3.06 9.25
N ALA A 22 17.17 2.90 10.48
CA ALA A 22 18.44 3.52 10.92
C ALA A 22 19.63 3.01 10.10
N SER A 23 19.72 1.69 9.88
CA SER A 23 20.76 1.09 9.05
C SER A 23 20.69 1.56 7.60
N PHE A 24 19.49 1.68 7.04
CA PHE A 24 19.29 2.19 5.69
C PHE A 24 19.86 3.62 5.52
N HIS A 25 19.62 4.50 6.49
CA HIS A 25 20.09 5.87 6.45
C HIS A 25 21.61 6.02 6.73
N SER A 26 22.20 5.09 7.48
CA SER A 26 23.65 5.08 7.75
C SER A 26 24.47 4.38 6.66
N THR A 27 23.81 3.73 5.68
CA THR A 27 24.49 3.04 4.57
C THR A 27 25.06 4.07 3.58
N GLU A 28 26.31 3.89 3.20
CA GLU A 28 26.92 4.61 2.07
C GLU A 28 26.40 4.04 0.75
N TRP A 29 25.63 4.82 0.04
CA TRP A 29 25.09 4.44 -1.25
C TRP A 29 26.02 4.81 -2.39
N ASN A 30 26.06 3.99 -3.44
CA ASN A 30 26.90 4.24 -4.60
C ASN A 30 26.45 5.52 -5.32
N GLU A 31 27.33 6.49 -5.51
CA GLU A 31 27.04 7.77 -6.16
C GLU A 31 26.45 7.63 -7.57
N LYS A 32 26.82 6.58 -8.32
CA LYS A 32 26.31 6.34 -9.68
C LYS A 32 24.85 5.86 -9.72
N THR A 33 24.42 5.13 -8.70
CA THR A 33 23.06 4.59 -8.61
C THR A 33 22.15 5.41 -7.71
N GLY A 34 22.73 6.30 -6.88
CA GLY A 34 22.01 7.09 -5.90
C GLY A 34 21.48 6.25 -4.73
N LYS A 35 20.91 6.91 -3.76
CA LYS A 35 20.19 6.30 -2.62
C LYS A 35 18.81 5.82 -3.11
N PRO A 36 18.43 4.55 -2.90
CA PRO A 36 17.09 4.09 -3.22
C PRO A 36 16.04 4.72 -2.29
N LEU A 37 14.78 4.72 -2.71
CA LEU A 37 13.66 5.12 -1.85
C LEU A 37 13.33 4.01 -0.86
N LEU A 38 13.06 4.41 0.39
CA LEU A 38 12.66 3.50 1.46
C LEU A 38 11.15 3.39 1.54
N SER A 39 10.61 2.23 1.17
CA SER A 39 9.20 1.91 1.35
C SER A 39 8.99 1.01 2.57
N VAL A 40 8.06 1.39 3.44
CA VAL A 40 7.72 0.61 4.64
C VAL A 40 6.26 0.16 4.58
N ASN A 41 6.05 -1.15 4.75
CA ASN A 41 4.72 -1.76 4.77
C ASN A 41 4.19 -1.79 6.20
N THR A 42 3.27 -0.90 6.50
CA THR A 42 2.44 -0.90 7.70
C THR A 42 1.17 -0.08 7.43
N TRP A 43 0.09 -0.39 8.16
CA TRP A 43 -1.22 0.24 7.99
C TRP A 43 -1.79 0.79 9.30
N ARG A 44 -1.11 0.50 10.43
CA ARG A 44 -1.56 0.95 11.77
C ARG A 44 -1.08 2.38 12.04
N PRO A 45 -1.99 3.37 12.22
CA PRO A 45 -1.61 4.78 12.40
C PRO A 45 -0.63 5.01 13.55
N GLU A 46 -0.73 4.23 14.64
CA GLU A 46 0.15 4.36 15.79
C GLU A 46 1.60 3.92 15.48
N VAL A 47 1.77 2.95 14.58
CA VAL A 47 3.09 2.55 14.05
C VAL A 47 3.59 3.61 13.08
N VAL A 48 2.73 4.02 12.13
CA VAL A 48 3.04 5.04 11.12
C VAL A 48 3.56 6.31 11.76
N ASN A 49 2.86 6.82 12.78
CA ASN A 49 3.27 8.03 13.54
C ASN A 49 4.66 7.93 14.18
N LYS A 50 5.09 6.70 14.54
CA LYS A 50 6.41 6.46 15.18
C LYS A 50 7.54 6.25 14.17
N ILE A 51 7.24 5.87 12.92
CA ILE A 51 8.26 5.53 11.92
C ILE A 51 8.47 6.59 10.85
N LEU A 52 7.44 7.35 10.46
CA LEU A 52 7.61 8.40 9.44
C LEU A 52 8.67 9.44 9.81
N PRO A 53 8.75 9.91 11.09
CA PRO A 53 9.82 10.82 11.52
C PRO A 53 11.24 10.28 11.34
N LEU A 54 11.38 8.96 11.13
CA LEU A 54 12.68 8.32 10.92
C LEU A 54 13.15 8.39 9.46
N GLY A 55 12.38 9.00 8.55
CA GLY A 55 12.77 9.22 7.16
C GLY A 55 12.29 8.10 6.21
N VAL A 56 11.03 7.75 6.26
CA VAL A 56 10.38 6.84 5.30
C VAL A 56 9.93 7.64 4.07
N ASP A 57 10.29 7.19 2.87
CA ASP A 57 9.94 7.88 1.62
C ASP A 57 8.54 7.49 1.11
N LEU A 58 8.13 6.23 1.33
CA LEU A 58 6.84 5.71 0.89
C LEU A 58 6.20 4.84 1.98
N LEU A 59 5.03 5.21 2.44
CA LEU A 59 4.17 4.33 3.24
C LEU A 59 3.39 3.39 2.32
N ASN A 60 3.61 2.08 2.45
CA ASN A 60 2.84 1.06 1.75
C ASN A 60 1.68 0.62 2.67
N ASP A 61 0.50 1.25 2.48
CA ASP A 61 -0.69 0.94 3.25
C ASP A 61 -1.52 -0.16 2.58
N ILE A 62 -1.36 -1.38 3.08
CA ILE A 62 -2.16 -2.54 2.63
C ILE A 62 -3.52 -2.65 3.36
N GLY A 63 -3.85 -1.67 4.21
CA GLY A 63 -5.10 -1.61 4.96
C GLY A 63 -6.22 -0.87 4.23
N ALA A 64 -6.10 -0.65 2.93
CA ALA A 64 -7.11 0.03 2.12
C ALA A 64 -7.48 1.44 2.62
N LEU A 65 -6.58 2.07 3.34
CA LEU A 65 -6.80 3.41 3.93
C LEU A 65 -8.18 3.51 4.63
N HIS A 66 -8.40 2.65 5.65
CA HIS A 66 -9.66 2.61 6.39
C HIS A 66 -9.97 3.89 7.16
N SER A 67 -8.94 4.61 7.62
CA SER A 67 -9.06 5.95 8.17
C SER A 67 -8.18 6.92 7.38
N ASN A 68 -8.48 8.22 7.46
CA ASN A 68 -7.65 9.26 6.86
C ASN A 68 -6.38 9.58 7.68
N ASP A 69 -6.17 8.91 8.83
CA ASP A 69 -5.04 9.18 9.71
C ASP A 69 -3.70 8.96 9.00
N ASN A 70 -3.55 7.85 8.26
CA ASN A 70 -2.32 7.57 7.52
C ASN A 70 -2.07 8.59 6.40
N ALA A 71 -3.12 9.05 5.71
CA ALA A 71 -2.99 10.10 4.70
C ALA A 71 -2.53 11.42 5.34
N LYS A 72 -3.13 11.79 6.48
CA LYS A 72 -2.73 12.98 7.24
C LYS A 72 -1.29 12.88 7.73
N LEU A 73 -0.89 11.76 8.32
CA LEU A 73 0.49 11.54 8.77
C LEU A 73 1.48 11.63 7.61
N CYS A 74 1.14 11.05 6.44
CA CYS A 74 1.97 11.17 5.25
C CYS A 74 2.10 12.63 4.78
N ALA A 75 1.01 13.39 4.78
CA ALA A 75 1.02 14.81 4.44
C ALA A 75 1.90 15.62 5.41
N ASP A 76 1.75 15.41 6.72
CA ASP A 76 2.50 16.10 7.76
C ASP A 76 4.03 15.83 7.68
N HIS A 77 4.45 14.69 7.14
CA HIS A 77 5.85 14.28 7.01
C HIS A 77 6.41 14.36 5.58
N GLY A 78 5.61 14.75 4.59
CA GLY A 78 6.04 14.78 3.19
C GLY A 78 6.31 13.39 2.59
N THR A 79 5.76 12.33 3.20
CA THR A 79 5.92 10.95 2.79
C THR A 79 4.89 10.60 1.70
N ALA A 80 5.29 9.88 0.65
CA ALA A 80 4.36 9.36 -0.33
C ALA A 80 3.51 8.23 0.27
N LEU A 81 2.27 8.07 -0.24
CA LEU A 81 1.33 7.05 0.21
C LEU A 81 0.98 6.10 -0.91
N LEU A 82 1.20 4.80 -0.71
CA LEU A 82 0.65 3.76 -1.55
C LEU A 82 -0.68 3.29 -0.96
N ILE A 83 -1.72 3.34 -1.78
CA ILE A 83 -3.08 2.94 -1.45
C ILE A 83 -3.41 1.66 -2.19
N MET A 84 -3.57 0.55 -1.45
CA MET A 84 -3.90 -0.74 -2.02
C MET A 84 -5.40 -1.03 -1.89
N HIS A 85 -6.03 -1.46 -2.98
CA HIS A 85 -7.41 -1.94 -2.94
C HIS A 85 -7.50 -3.29 -2.21
N SER A 86 -8.27 -3.29 -1.14
CA SER A 86 -8.69 -4.49 -0.41
C SER A 86 -10.02 -4.23 0.27
N VAL A 87 -10.71 -5.29 0.70
CA VAL A 87 -11.94 -5.24 1.49
C VAL A 87 -11.63 -5.76 2.90
N GLY A 88 -12.26 -5.16 3.92
CA GLY A 88 -12.05 -5.50 5.31
C GLY A 88 -10.64 -5.20 5.85
N LEU A 89 -10.39 -5.62 7.08
CA LEU A 89 -9.11 -5.36 7.74
C LEU A 89 -8.01 -6.32 7.26
N PRO A 90 -6.75 -5.87 7.18
CA PRO A 90 -5.63 -6.76 6.88
C PRO A 90 -5.55 -7.94 7.85
N LYS A 91 -5.21 -9.12 7.32
CA LYS A 91 -5.12 -10.42 8.03
C LYS A 91 -6.45 -11.06 8.39
N GLU A 92 -7.58 -10.45 8.09
CA GLU A 92 -8.86 -11.15 8.15
C GLU A 92 -9.07 -11.96 6.87
N PRO A 93 -9.68 -13.15 6.95
CA PRO A 93 -10.00 -13.92 5.76
C PRO A 93 -11.13 -13.22 4.97
N HIS A 94 -10.86 -12.81 3.76
CA HIS A 94 -11.84 -12.23 2.84
C HIS A 94 -12.10 -13.24 1.72
N LEU A 95 -12.67 -14.39 2.08
CA LEU A 95 -13.02 -15.44 1.14
C LEU A 95 -14.49 -15.28 0.75
N GLY A 96 -14.74 -15.12 -0.54
CA GLY A 96 -16.09 -15.10 -1.10
C GLY A 96 -16.65 -13.74 -1.47
N GLU A 97 -15.83 -12.69 -1.45
CA GLU A 97 -16.18 -11.41 -2.07
C GLU A 97 -16.48 -11.64 -3.56
N LYS A 98 -17.55 -11.06 -4.02
CA LYS A 98 -17.98 -11.14 -5.44
C LYS A 98 -18.17 -9.74 -5.97
N TYR A 99 -17.55 -9.47 -7.09
CA TYR A 99 -17.67 -8.20 -7.80
C TYR A 99 -18.45 -8.43 -9.10
N GLU A 100 -19.40 -7.55 -9.40
CA GLU A 100 -20.07 -7.55 -10.72
C GLU A 100 -19.10 -7.06 -11.80
N ASP A 101 -18.31 -6.03 -11.47
CA ASP A 101 -17.24 -5.49 -12.30
C ASP A 101 -16.08 -5.06 -11.40
N ILE A 102 -15.07 -5.92 -11.29
CA ILE A 102 -13.90 -5.65 -10.44
C ILE A 102 -13.09 -4.42 -10.91
N VAL A 103 -13.09 -4.11 -12.21
CA VAL A 103 -12.36 -2.95 -12.74
C VAL A 103 -13.07 -1.65 -12.35
N ALA A 104 -14.39 -1.63 -12.46
CA ALA A 104 -15.20 -0.49 -12.00
C ALA A 104 -15.07 -0.29 -10.48
N GLU A 105 -15.11 -1.39 -9.71
CA GLU A 105 -14.94 -1.36 -8.25
C GLU A 105 -13.62 -0.74 -7.83
N VAL A 106 -12.50 -1.23 -8.40
CA VAL A 106 -11.16 -0.70 -8.10
C VAL A 106 -11.03 0.77 -8.50
N ASN A 107 -11.61 1.17 -9.64
CA ASN A 107 -11.60 2.58 -10.05
C ASN A 107 -12.40 3.46 -9.09
N GLY A 108 -13.60 3.04 -8.68
CA GLY A 108 -14.40 3.78 -7.70
C GLY A 108 -13.69 3.92 -6.34
N PHE A 109 -13.06 2.83 -5.88
CA PHE A 109 -12.23 2.85 -4.68
C PHE A 109 -11.06 3.84 -4.79
N PHE A 110 -10.34 3.85 -5.91
CA PHE A 110 -9.23 4.78 -6.09
C PHE A 110 -9.70 6.24 -6.11
N GLU A 111 -10.80 6.54 -6.79
CA GLU A 111 -11.36 7.90 -6.81
C GLU A 111 -11.70 8.37 -5.39
N GLU A 112 -12.40 7.53 -4.60
CA GLU A 112 -12.73 7.83 -3.21
C GLU A 112 -11.47 8.08 -2.37
N LYS A 113 -10.49 7.16 -2.42
CA LYS A 113 -9.30 7.22 -1.55
C LYS A 113 -8.34 8.34 -1.95
N ILE A 114 -8.24 8.69 -3.22
CA ILE A 114 -7.53 9.89 -3.68
C ILE A 114 -8.18 11.15 -3.08
N SER A 115 -9.50 11.27 -3.19
CA SER A 115 -10.25 12.42 -2.63
C SER A 115 -10.07 12.54 -1.11
N VAL A 116 -10.14 11.42 -0.38
CA VAL A 116 -9.88 11.36 1.07
C VAL A 116 -8.46 11.82 1.39
N SER A 117 -7.47 11.36 0.62
CA SER A 117 -6.07 11.70 0.84
C SER A 117 -5.78 13.19 0.57
N GLU A 118 -6.33 13.73 -0.52
CA GLU A 118 -6.22 15.17 -0.85
C GLU A 118 -6.89 16.03 0.23
N SER A 119 -8.05 15.60 0.73
CA SER A 119 -8.76 16.29 1.84
C SER A 119 -7.97 16.25 3.15
N ALA A 120 -7.13 15.24 3.36
CA ALA A 120 -6.22 15.14 4.50
C ALA A 120 -4.93 15.97 4.33
N GLY A 121 -4.75 16.63 3.19
CA GLY A 121 -3.60 17.50 2.89
C GLY A 121 -2.47 16.84 2.11
N LEU A 122 -2.63 15.59 1.67
CA LEU A 122 -1.64 14.92 0.84
C LEU A 122 -1.74 15.43 -0.61
N HIS A 123 -0.60 15.77 -1.20
CA HIS A 123 -0.58 16.16 -2.61
C HIS A 123 -0.80 14.95 -3.51
N ARG A 124 -1.58 15.14 -4.57
CA ARG A 124 -1.94 14.08 -5.54
C ARG A 124 -0.71 13.37 -6.11
N GLU A 125 0.38 14.09 -6.33
CA GLU A 125 1.66 13.56 -6.84
C GLU A 125 2.35 12.60 -5.88
N GLN A 126 2.00 12.60 -4.59
CA GLN A 126 2.54 11.70 -3.58
C GLN A 126 1.76 10.38 -3.48
N ILE A 127 0.72 10.18 -4.29
CA ILE A 127 -0.12 8.99 -4.26
C ILE A 127 0.35 7.97 -5.29
N VAL A 128 0.51 6.72 -4.85
CA VAL A 128 0.73 5.53 -5.67
C VAL A 128 -0.44 4.58 -5.46
N LEU A 129 -0.95 3.96 -6.51
CA LEU A 129 -2.11 3.07 -6.44
C LEU A 129 -1.69 1.61 -6.65
N ASP A 130 -2.34 0.68 -5.92
CA ASP A 130 -2.13 -0.76 -6.05
C ASP A 130 -3.49 -1.46 -6.18
N PRO A 131 -3.77 -2.17 -7.28
CA PRO A 131 -5.04 -2.86 -7.48
C PRO A 131 -5.28 -4.03 -6.51
N GLY A 132 -4.30 -4.39 -5.68
CA GLY A 132 -4.43 -5.42 -4.66
C GLY A 132 -4.61 -6.82 -5.24
N ILE A 133 -3.74 -7.25 -6.16
CA ILE A 133 -3.75 -8.62 -6.69
C ILE A 133 -3.63 -9.63 -5.54
N ASP A 134 -4.47 -10.67 -5.52
CA ASP A 134 -4.62 -11.67 -4.46
C ASP A 134 -5.13 -11.12 -3.10
N PHE A 135 -5.72 -9.92 -3.06
CA PHE A 135 -6.35 -9.39 -1.86
C PHE A 135 -7.86 -9.27 -2.07
N ALA A 136 -8.65 -10.04 -1.33
CA ALA A 136 -10.11 -10.09 -1.40
C ALA A 136 -10.64 -10.22 -2.84
N LYS A 137 -9.99 -11.04 -3.66
CA LYS A 137 -10.30 -11.26 -5.07
C LYS A 137 -10.14 -12.73 -5.41
N ASP A 138 -11.05 -13.26 -6.21
CA ASP A 138 -10.89 -14.59 -6.76
C ASP A 138 -9.90 -14.59 -7.95
N ARG A 139 -9.68 -15.78 -8.53
CA ARG A 139 -8.76 -15.94 -9.67
C ARG A 139 -9.23 -15.14 -10.89
N GLN A 140 -10.54 -15.13 -11.16
CA GLN A 140 -11.11 -14.45 -12.32
C GLN A 140 -10.93 -12.92 -12.20
N ASP A 141 -11.22 -12.36 -11.03
CA ASP A 141 -11.06 -10.94 -10.72
C ASP A 141 -9.60 -10.50 -10.93
N ASN A 142 -8.66 -11.31 -10.40
CA ASN A 142 -7.22 -11.01 -10.56
C ASN A 142 -6.80 -11.01 -12.03
N LEU A 143 -7.27 -11.98 -12.83
CA LEU A 143 -6.96 -12.05 -14.26
C LEU A 143 -7.59 -10.89 -15.04
N LEU A 144 -8.82 -10.50 -14.71
CA LEU A 144 -9.50 -9.35 -15.31
C LEU A 144 -8.73 -8.05 -15.02
N LEU A 145 -8.31 -7.83 -13.78
CA LEU A 145 -7.51 -6.67 -13.41
C LEU A 145 -6.18 -6.62 -14.18
N LEU A 146 -5.46 -7.75 -14.24
CA LEU A 146 -4.19 -7.83 -14.98
C LEU A 146 -4.39 -7.56 -16.47
N LYS A 147 -5.48 -8.07 -17.07
CA LYS A 147 -5.82 -7.83 -18.47
C LYS A 147 -6.19 -6.39 -18.76
N HIS A 148 -6.79 -5.70 -17.80
CA HIS A 148 -7.33 -4.35 -17.97
C HIS A 148 -6.59 -3.28 -17.13
N LEU A 149 -5.29 -3.47 -16.84
CA LEU A 149 -4.49 -2.50 -16.08
C LEU A 149 -4.53 -1.09 -16.66
N ASN A 150 -4.64 -0.97 -17.98
CA ASN A 150 -4.78 0.33 -18.66
C ASN A 150 -6.04 1.10 -18.24
N ALA A 151 -7.11 0.40 -17.85
CA ALA A 151 -8.33 1.05 -17.36
C ALA A 151 -8.16 1.71 -15.99
N LEU A 152 -7.12 1.34 -15.23
CA LEU A 152 -6.80 1.91 -13.93
C LEU A 152 -5.92 3.17 -14.04
N THR A 153 -5.40 3.48 -15.24
CA THR A 153 -4.53 4.65 -15.44
C THR A 153 -5.29 5.97 -15.56
N ILE A 154 -6.62 5.93 -15.58
CA ILE A 154 -7.49 7.12 -15.67
C ILE A 154 -7.28 8.13 -14.52
N HIS A 155 -6.76 7.67 -13.39
CA HIS A 155 -6.45 8.51 -12.24
C HIS A 155 -5.14 9.29 -12.39
N GLU A 156 -4.35 9.01 -13.45
CA GLU A 156 -3.06 9.65 -13.72
C GLU A 156 -2.05 9.52 -12.56
N ARG A 157 -2.14 8.40 -11.82
CA ARG A 157 -1.22 8.05 -10.75
C ARG A 157 -0.39 6.81 -11.10
N PRO A 158 0.85 6.72 -10.58
CA PRO A 158 1.63 5.51 -10.75
C PRO A 158 0.88 4.28 -10.20
N LEU A 159 0.95 3.18 -10.93
CA LEU A 159 0.43 1.88 -10.48
C LEU A 159 1.58 1.00 -10.02
N LEU A 160 1.50 0.50 -8.78
CA LEU A 160 2.31 -0.61 -8.31
C LEU A 160 1.51 -1.90 -8.48
N VAL A 161 2.04 -2.86 -9.25
CA VAL A 161 1.37 -4.15 -9.50
C VAL A 161 2.27 -5.29 -9.00
N PRO A 162 2.18 -5.65 -7.71
CA PRO A 162 3.02 -6.68 -7.12
C PRO A 162 2.51 -8.07 -7.50
N VAL A 163 3.09 -8.68 -8.50
CA VAL A 163 2.70 -10.01 -9.01
C VAL A 163 3.65 -11.14 -8.61
N SER A 164 4.84 -10.79 -8.08
CA SER A 164 5.85 -11.79 -7.71
C SER A 164 5.33 -12.72 -6.62
N ARG A 165 5.36 -14.05 -6.88
CA ARG A 165 4.92 -15.12 -5.97
C ARG A 165 3.46 -15.01 -5.49
N LYS A 166 2.62 -14.35 -6.28
CA LYS A 166 1.18 -14.35 -6.05
C LYS A 166 0.55 -15.65 -6.51
N THR A 167 -0.51 -16.08 -5.82
CA THR A 167 -1.19 -17.35 -6.10
C THR A 167 -1.69 -17.41 -7.54
N VAL A 168 -2.31 -16.34 -8.01
CA VAL A 168 -2.82 -16.25 -9.39
C VAL A 168 -1.74 -16.49 -10.45
N MET A 169 -0.48 -16.13 -10.18
CA MET A 169 0.65 -16.33 -11.13
C MET A 169 1.15 -17.78 -11.15
N GLY A 170 0.92 -18.54 -10.09
CA GLY A 170 1.30 -19.96 -10.01
C GLY A 170 0.23 -20.90 -10.61
N GLU A 171 -0.95 -20.37 -10.93
CA GLU A 171 -2.09 -21.11 -11.46
C GLU A 171 -2.28 -20.93 -12.98
N VAL A 172 -1.40 -20.16 -13.61
CA VAL A 172 -1.43 -19.87 -15.07
C VAL A 172 -0.57 -20.87 -15.84
#